data_4c24f85d805a3bc749de4a2923b1760e
#
_entry.id   4c24f85d805a3bc749de4a2923b1760e
#
_cell.length_a   1.000
_cell.length_b   1.000
_cell.length_c   1.000
_cell.angle_alpha   90.00
_cell.angle_beta   90.00
_cell.angle_gamma   90.00
#
_symmetry.space_group_name_H-M   'P 1'
#
loop_
_entity.id
_entity.type
_entity.pdbx_description
1 polymer ?
#
loop_
_entity_poly.entity_id
_entity_poly.type
_entity_poly.pdbx_seq_one_letter_code
_entity_poly.pdbx_strand_id
1 'polypeptide(L)'
;MLLCLAALQAPAQQLPGSIQPQIFQYPVTAPDVDPGIDHGNSDANLPEEFKKQMVFYRSLEPPGTIIIDTQERHLYLIQDSTHALRYGIGVGRDGFTWQGLLRVTKKAEWPDWRPPPEMIDRQPYLPRFMAGGPGNPLGARAMYLGNTVYRIHGTNAPETIGQAVSSGCFRLVNDDVMDLYARVPVGTKVIVRQD
;
A
#
# COMPACT_ATOMS: atom_id res chain seq x y z
N MET A 1 51.91 -12.20 -59.48
CA MET A 1 51.22 -13.33 -58.84
C MET A 1 51.02 -13.03 -57.35
N LEU A 2 49.85 -12.53 -57.01
CA LEU A 2 49.49 -12.25 -55.60
C LEU A 2 48.63 -13.43 -55.10
N LEU A 3 49.12 -14.14 -54.08
CA LEU A 3 48.33 -15.19 -53.38
C LEU A 3 47.51 -14.46 -52.28
N CYS A 4 46.17 -14.53 -52.43
CA CYS A 4 45.26 -14.19 -51.35
C CYS A 4 45.14 -15.39 -50.36
N LEU A 5 45.59 -15.22 -49.11
CA LEU A 5 45.27 -16.14 -48.03
C LEU A 5 43.87 -15.75 -47.49
N ALA A 6 42.90 -16.65 -47.71
CA ALA A 6 41.62 -16.57 -47.06
C ALA A 6 41.72 -17.20 -45.65
N ALA A 7 41.52 -16.39 -44.59
CA ALA A 7 41.41 -16.89 -43.23
C ALA A 7 40.01 -17.47 -43.03
N LEU A 8 39.92 -18.77 -42.78
CA LEU A 8 38.70 -19.43 -42.34
C LEU A 8 38.47 -19.08 -40.88
N GLN A 9 37.39 -18.31 -40.60
CA GLN A 9 36.86 -18.10 -39.24
C GLN A 9 36.02 -19.33 -38.84
N ALA A 10 36.40 -20.01 -37.80
CA ALA A 10 35.63 -21.09 -37.20
C ALA A 10 34.37 -20.52 -36.49
N PRO A 11 33.21 -21.18 -36.56
CA PRO A 11 32.03 -20.74 -35.84
C PRO A 11 32.22 -20.94 -34.34
N ALA A 12 31.89 -19.89 -33.56
CA ALA A 12 31.88 -19.95 -32.11
C ALA A 12 30.81 -20.97 -31.64
N GLN A 13 31.27 -22.01 -30.94
CA GLN A 13 30.40 -22.97 -30.31
C GLN A 13 29.66 -22.32 -29.14
N GLN A 14 28.34 -22.25 -29.21
CA GLN A 14 27.47 -21.88 -28.09
C GLN A 14 27.49 -23.02 -27.07
N LEU A 15 27.89 -22.69 -25.83
CA LEU A 15 27.79 -23.60 -24.69
C LEU A 15 26.30 -23.81 -24.32
N PRO A 16 25.81 -25.03 -24.16
CA PRO A 16 24.45 -25.27 -23.69
C PRO A 16 24.38 -24.95 -22.17
N GLY A 17 23.51 -24.00 -21.78
CA GLY A 17 23.18 -23.77 -20.38
C GLY A 17 23.34 -22.35 -19.85
N SER A 18 23.57 -21.33 -20.68
CA SER A 18 23.48 -19.96 -20.21
C SER A 18 22.00 -19.56 -20.00
N ILE A 19 21.56 -19.60 -18.75
CA ILE A 19 20.30 -18.98 -18.34
C ILE A 19 20.51 -17.47 -18.53
N GLN A 20 19.97 -16.92 -19.60
CA GLN A 20 19.90 -15.47 -19.75
C GLN A 20 18.97 -14.93 -18.68
N PRO A 21 19.39 -13.93 -17.88
CA PRO A 21 18.47 -13.28 -16.98
C PRO A 21 17.36 -12.65 -17.84
N GLN A 22 16.14 -13.11 -17.65
CA GLN A 22 14.95 -12.46 -18.18
C GLN A 22 14.88 -11.08 -17.55
N ILE A 23 15.35 -10.06 -18.25
CA ILE A 23 15.11 -8.68 -17.91
C ILE A 23 13.62 -8.48 -18.17
N PHE A 24 12.81 -8.47 -17.11
CA PHE A 24 11.44 -7.96 -17.20
C PHE A 24 11.54 -6.51 -17.62
N GLN A 25 11.39 -6.23 -18.89
CA GLN A 25 11.17 -4.89 -19.40
C GLN A 25 9.76 -4.49 -18.98
N TYR A 26 9.67 -3.80 -17.84
CA TYR A 26 8.49 -2.97 -17.59
C TYR A 26 8.45 -1.93 -18.71
N PRO A 27 7.29 -1.68 -19.34
CA PRO A 27 7.18 -0.59 -20.28
C PRO A 27 7.60 0.69 -19.53
N VAL A 28 8.67 1.32 -20.00
CA VAL A 28 9.08 2.66 -19.52
C VAL A 28 7.99 3.59 -20.02
N THR A 29 6.98 3.84 -19.19
CA THR A 29 6.04 4.92 -19.43
C THR A 29 6.80 6.22 -19.39
N ALA A 30 6.48 7.13 -20.31
CA ALA A 30 7.16 8.39 -20.51
C ALA A 30 7.36 9.13 -19.16
N PRO A 31 8.52 9.81 -18.95
CA PRO A 31 8.94 10.35 -17.65
C PRO A 31 8.10 11.50 -17.09
N ASP A 32 7.08 11.97 -17.81
CA ASP A 32 6.28 13.14 -17.43
C ASP A 32 4.77 12.82 -17.22
N VAL A 33 4.40 11.57 -17.23
CA VAL A 33 3.06 11.21 -16.76
C VAL A 33 3.21 10.97 -15.26
N ASP A 34 2.62 11.87 -14.45
CA ASP A 34 2.21 11.58 -13.07
C ASP A 34 1.81 10.10 -13.08
N PRO A 35 2.38 9.20 -12.20
CA PRO A 35 2.02 7.78 -12.22
C PRO A 35 0.52 7.65 -11.89
N GLY A 36 -0.28 8.01 -12.85
CA GLY A 36 -1.65 8.43 -12.90
C GLY A 36 -2.38 7.95 -11.65
N ILE A 37 -2.99 8.85 -10.93
CA ILE A 37 -4.06 8.47 -10.03
C ILE A 37 -4.88 7.47 -10.84
N ASP A 38 -4.78 6.20 -10.49
CA ASP A 38 -5.60 5.18 -11.14
C ASP A 38 -7.04 5.48 -10.72
N HIS A 39 -7.74 6.29 -11.53
CA HIS A 39 -9.13 6.63 -11.33
C HIS A 39 -10.05 5.40 -11.38
N GLY A 40 -9.54 4.24 -11.77
CA GLY A 40 -10.21 2.95 -11.66
C GLY A 40 -10.27 2.39 -10.22
N ASN A 41 -9.55 3.01 -9.27
CA ASN A 41 -9.45 2.61 -7.87
C ASN A 41 -10.20 3.59 -6.94
N SER A 42 -11.25 4.21 -7.46
CA SER A 42 -12.06 5.17 -6.72
C SER A 42 -13.03 4.47 -5.76
N ASP A 43 -13.50 5.19 -4.76
CA ASP A 43 -14.56 4.76 -3.84
C ASP A 43 -15.88 4.43 -4.56
N ALA A 44 -16.04 4.86 -5.81
CA ALA A 44 -17.23 4.59 -6.62
C ALA A 44 -17.57 3.10 -6.74
N ASN A 45 -16.58 2.23 -6.67
CA ASN A 45 -16.75 0.77 -6.76
C ASN A 45 -16.90 0.08 -5.39
N LEU A 46 -16.80 0.84 -4.28
CA LEU A 46 -17.01 0.28 -2.95
C LEU A 46 -18.49 0.04 -2.66
N PRO A 47 -18.84 -1.01 -1.88
CA PRO A 47 -20.14 -1.10 -1.23
C PRO A 47 -20.43 0.18 -0.43
N GLU A 48 -21.69 0.63 -0.41
CA GLU A 48 -22.12 1.89 0.24
C GLU A 48 -21.65 2.00 1.69
N GLU A 49 -21.64 0.90 2.41
CA GLU A 49 -21.20 0.83 3.81
C GLU A 49 -19.72 1.19 3.99
N PHE A 50 -18.87 0.97 2.97
CA PHE A 50 -17.44 1.28 3.00
C PHE A 50 -17.07 2.58 2.30
N LYS A 51 -18.02 3.29 1.72
CA LYS A 51 -17.77 4.61 1.13
C LYS A 51 -17.49 5.66 2.21
N LYS A 52 -16.60 6.58 1.86
CA LYS A 52 -16.31 7.73 2.72
C LYS A 52 -17.56 8.57 2.95
N GLN A 53 -17.89 8.82 4.23
CA GLN A 53 -19.04 9.64 4.59
C GLN A 53 -18.91 10.27 5.98
N MET A 54 -19.54 11.42 6.17
CA MET A 54 -19.71 12.02 7.50
C MET A 54 -20.76 11.22 8.26
N VAL A 55 -20.41 10.82 9.48
CA VAL A 55 -21.32 10.04 10.35
C VAL A 55 -21.48 10.69 11.72
N PHE A 56 -22.62 10.43 12.35
CA PHE A 56 -22.78 10.73 13.78
C PHE A 56 -21.94 9.72 14.57
N TYR A 57 -21.01 10.26 15.36
CA TYR A 57 -20.05 9.47 16.14
C TYR A 57 -19.68 10.22 17.41
N ARG A 58 -20.21 9.80 18.54
CA ARG A 58 -19.87 10.40 19.84
C ARG A 58 -18.48 9.99 20.28
N SER A 59 -17.64 10.98 20.57
CA SER A 59 -16.28 10.74 21.03
C SER A 59 -15.86 11.80 22.05
N LEU A 60 -15.07 11.35 23.03
CA LEU A 60 -14.35 12.24 23.97
C LEU A 60 -12.95 12.58 23.44
N GLU A 61 -12.53 11.96 22.34
CA GLU A 61 -11.25 12.24 21.71
C GLU A 61 -11.27 13.58 20.98
N PRO A 62 -10.17 14.36 21.04
CA PRO A 62 -10.12 15.64 20.38
C PRO A 62 -10.21 15.49 18.85
N PRO A 63 -10.69 16.53 18.14
CA PRO A 63 -10.67 16.60 16.69
C PRO A 63 -9.29 16.29 16.12
N GLY A 64 -9.25 15.59 14.98
CA GLY A 64 -8.04 15.13 14.35
C GLY A 64 -7.53 13.77 14.86
N THR A 65 -8.10 13.20 15.93
CA THR A 65 -7.79 11.83 16.36
C THR A 65 -8.34 10.82 15.34
N ILE A 66 -7.57 9.78 15.06
CA ILE A 66 -8.01 8.63 14.28
C ILE A 66 -8.43 7.51 15.25
N ILE A 67 -9.62 6.95 15.04
CA ILE A 67 -10.09 5.73 15.71
C ILE A 67 -10.29 4.68 14.63
N ILE A 68 -9.71 3.49 14.81
CA ILE A 68 -9.85 2.36 13.90
C ILE A 68 -10.59 1.26 14.64
N ASP A 69 -11.74 0.88 14.10
CA ASP A 69 -12.52 -0.25 14.53
C ASP A 69 -12.27 -1.41 13.55
N THR A 70 -11.59 -2.44 14.05
CA THR A 70 -11.19 -3.56 13.19
C THR A 70 -12.32 -4.56 12.96
N GLN A 71 -13.32 -4.64 13.85
CA GLN A 71 -14.49 -5.49 13.67
C GLN A 71 -15.43 -4.89 12.62
N GLU A 72 -15.73 -3.61 12.75
CA GLU A 72 -16.56 -2.89 11.78
C GLU A 72 -15.84 -2.63 10.46
N ARG A 73 -14.49 -2.74 10.44
CA ARG A 73 -13.63 -2.42 9.28
C ARG A 73 -13.79 -0.99 8.81
N HIS A 74 -13.81 -0.08 9.79
CA HIS A 74 -13.92 1.35 9.57
C HIS A 74 -12.81 2.11 10.28
N LEU A 75 -12.40 3.21 9.64
CA LEU A 75 -11.55 4.24 10.22
C LEU A 75 -12.35 5.52 10.38
N TYR A 76 -12.31 6.12 11.55
CA TYR A 76 -13.00 7.35 11.91
C TYR A 76 -11.98 8.44 12.17
N LEU A 77 -12.03 9.53 11.41
CA LEU A 77 -11.30 10.76 11.69
C LEU A 77 -12.24 11.72 12.43
N ILE A 78 -12.00 11.90 13.72
CA ILE A 78 -12.84 12.74 14.60
C ILE A 78 -12.83 14.19 14.11
N GLN A 79 -14.03 14.75 13.88
CA GLN A 79 -14.20 16.13 13.46
C GLN A 79 -14.60 17.02 14.65
N ASP A 80 -15.49 16.52 15.50
CA ASP A 80 -15.94 17.16 16.76
C ASP A 80 -16.45 16.09 17.73
N SER A 81 -17.08 16.48 18.84
CA SER A 81 -17.57 15.56 19.89
C SER A 81 -18.70 14.63 19.42
N THR A 82 -19.30 14.89 18.27
CA THR A 82 -20.49 14.20 17.77
C THR A 82 -20.38 13.69 16.33
N HIS A 83 -19.33 14.08 15.59
CA HIS A 83 -19.15 13.71 14.19
C HIS A 83 -17.75 13.20 13.88
N ALA A 84 -17.69 12.26 12.98
CA ALA A 84 -16.45 11.77 12.39
C ALA A 84 -16.60 11.57 10.88
N LEU A 85 -15.50 11.76 10.16
CA LEU A 85 -15.40 11.31 8.77
C LEU A 85 -14.99 9.84 8.79
N ARG A 86 -15.88 8.98 8.27
CA ARG A 86 -15.69 7.52 8.24
C ARG A 86 -15.16 7.09 6.89
N TYR A 87 -14.19 6.18 6.91
CA TYR A 87 -13.62 5.53 5.74
C TYR A 87 -13.75 4.01 5.89
N GLY A 88 -14.05 3.30 4.81
CA GLY A 88 -13.97 1.84 4.76
C GLY A 88 -12.52 1.38 4.68
N ILE A 89 -12.18 0.32 5.41
CA ILE A 89 -10.81 -0.19 5.45
C ILE A 89 -10.74 -1.70 5.29
N GLY A 90 -9.62 -2.18 4.73
CA GLY A 90 -9.18 -3.57 4.88
C GLY A 90 -8.29 -3.70 6.11
N VAL A 91 -8.44 -4.79 6.87
CA VAL A 91 -7.76 -5.01 8.15
C VAL A 91 -6.90 -6.28 8.16
N GLY A 92 -6.19 -6.53 9.26
CA GLY A 92 -5.44 -7.74 9.50
C GLY A 92 -6.35 -8.98 9.52
N ARG A 93 -5.90 -10.07 8.87
CA ARG A 93 -6.54 -11.38 8.98
C ARG A 93 -6.34 -11.96 10.39
N ASP A 94 -7.03 -13.03 10.70
CA ASP A 94 -6.89 -13.74 11.98
C ASP A 94 -5.42 -14.04 12.33
N GLY A 95 -5.05 -13.77 13.58
CA GLY A 95 -3.68 -13.86 14.08
C GLY A 95 -2.79 -12.64 13.75
N PHE A 96 -3.30 -11.64 13.00
CA PHE A 96 -2.61 -10.37 12.70
C PHE A 96 -3.42 -9.15 13.16
N THR A 97 -4.44 -9.35 13.95
CA THR A 97 -5.20 -8.28 14.60
C THR A 97 -4.44 -7.78 15.83
N TRP A 98 -4.55 -6.48 16.10
CA TRP A 98 -3.95 -5.84 17.26
C TRP A 98 -4.79 -4.65 17.70
N GLN A 99 -4.61 -4.23 18.94
CA GLN A 99 -5.25 -3.04 19.50
C GLN A 99 -4.22 -2.21 20.27
N GLY A 100 -4.49 -0.93 20.42
CA GLY A 100 -3.61 -0.05 21.17
C GLY A 100 -3.63 1.39 20.69
N LEU A 101 -2.72 2.19 21.26
CA LEU A 101 -2.56 3.60 20.96
C LEU A 101 -1.19 3.84 20.35
N LEU A 102 -1.19 4.39 19.14
CA LEU A 102 0.01 4.80 18.42
C LEU A 102 -0.12 6.25 17.93
N ARG A 103 0.91 6.74 17.27
CA ARG A 103 0.90 8.03 16.58
C ARG A 103 1.44 7.86 15.17
N VAL A 104 0.98 8.71 14.26
CA VAL A 104 1.60 8.85 12.94
C VAL A 104 2.99 9.44 13.13
N THR A 105 4.03 8.71 12.77
CA THR A 105 5.43 9.13 12.95
C THR A 105 6.09 9.57 11.65
N LYS A 106 5.58 9.10 10.51
CA LYS A 106 6.10 9.41 9.18
C LYS A 106 4.98 9.32 8.15
N LYS A 107 5.08 10.13 7.12
CA LYS A 107 4.20 10.11 5.94
C LYS A 107 5.03 9.95 4.69
N ALA A 108 4.53 9.24 3.68
CA ALA A 108 5.18 9.08 2.39
C ALA A 108 4.16 9.03 1.26
N GLU A 109 4.51 9.65 0.14
CA GLU A 109 3.78 9.58 -1.13
C GLU A 109 4.40 8.50 -1.98
N TRP A 110 3.59 7.69 -2.65
CA TRP A 110 4.02 6.57 -3.48
C TRP A 110 5.23 5.81 -2.87
N PRO A 111 5.08 5.25 -1.63
CA PRO A 111 6.20 4.67 -0.91
C PRO A 111 6.72 3.40 -1.59
N ASP A 112 8.02 3.21 -1.54
CA ASP A 112 8.61 1.90 -1.84
C ASP A 112 8.12 0.86 -0.85
N TRP A 113 7.92 -0.35 -1.32
CA TRP A 113 7.55 -1.48 -0.49
C TRP A 113 8.70 -2.48 -0.34
N ARG A 114 8.98 -2.82 0.89
CA ARG A 114 9.87 -3.92 1.28
C ARG A 114 9.09 -4.82 2.23
N PRO A 115 8.82 -6.08 1.84
CA PRO A 115 8.14 -7.00 2.73
C PRO A 115 8.97 -7.24 3.99
N PRO A 116 8.33 -7.30 5.19
CA PRO A 116 9.00 -7.70 6.41
C PRO A 116 9.61 -9.12 6.29
N PRO A 117 10.73 -9.42 7.00
CA PRO A 117 11.36 -10.74 6.97
C PRO A 117 10.37 -11.89 7.20
N GLU A 118 9.50 -11.77 8.20
CA GLU A 118 8.51 -12.79 8.55
C GLU A 118 7.47 -13.01 7.42
N MET A 119 7.22 -12.01 6.58
CA MET A 119 6.38 -12.15 5.40
C MET A 119 7.10 -12.94 4.32
N ILE A 120 8.39 -12.70 4.14
CA ILE A 120 9.23 -13.45 3.21
C ILE A 120 9.35 -14.91 3.63
N ASP A 121 9.48 -15.19 4.93
CA ASP A 121 9.55 -16.57 5.45
C ASP A 121 8.27 -17.34 5.13
N ARG A 122 7.11 -16.68 5.22
CA ARG A 122 5.81 -17.27 4.85
C ARG A 122 5.57 -17.36 3.34
N GLN A 123 6.16 -16.45 2.57
CA GLN A 123 5.96 -16.29 1.13
C GLN A 123 7.30 -15.99 0.43
N PRO A 124 8.18 -16.99 0.25
CA PRO A 124 9.54 -16.80 -0.27
C PRO A 124 9.62 -16.26 -1.69
N TYR A 125 8.54 -16.38 -2.46
CA TYR A 125 8.42 -15.89 -3.84
C TYR A 125 8.18 -14.38 -3.97
N LEU A 126 7.87 -13.69 -2.86
CA LEU A 126 7.66 -12.24 -2.90
C LEU A 126 8.94 -11.49 -3.28
N PRO A 127 8.83 -10.41 -4.06
CA PRO A 127 9.97 -9.56 -4.37
C PRO A 127 10.51 -8.93 -3.08
N ARG A 128 11.83 -8.79 -2.99
CA ARG A 128 12.49 -8.15 -1.83
C ARG A 128 12.32 -6.64 -1.80
N PHE A 129 11.90 -6.07 -2.93
CA PHE A 129 11.69 -4.64 -3.13
C PHE A 129 10.69 -4.41 -4.27
N MET A 130 9.80 -3.44 -4.09
CA MET A 130 8.97 -2.85 -5.15
C MET A 130 9.06 -1.32 -5.04
N ALA A 131 9.38 -0.67 -6.14
CA ALA A 131 9.33 0.79 -6.23
C ALA A 131 7.89 1.30 -6.03
N GLY A 132 7.75 2.54 -5.55
CA GLY A 132 6.45 3.21 -5.48
C GLY A 132 5.78 3.31 -6.84
N GLY A 133 4.46 3.28 -6.86
CA GLY A 133 3.66 3.36 -8.08
C GLY A 133 2.36 2.57 -8.00
N PRO A 134 1.50 2.62 -9.05
CA PRO A 134 0.16 2.02 -9.05
C PRO A 134 0.13 0.50 -8.76
N GLY A 135 1.17 -0.23 -9.18
CA GLY A 135 1.30 -1.68 -8.92
C GLY A 135 1.79 -2.03 -7.52
N ASN A 136 2.17 -1.04 -6.69
CA ASN A 136 2.71 -1.26 -5.37
C ASN A 136 1.58 -1.51 -4.34
N PRO A 137 1.69 -2.53 -3.48
CA PRO A 137 0.64 -2.86 -2.52
C PRO A 137 0.39 -1.80 -1.45
N LEU A 138 1.29 -0.82 -1.27
CA LEU A 138 1.07 0.32 -0.36
C LEU A 138 0.25 1.45 -0.99
N GLY A 139 0.00 1.40 -2.29
CA GLY A 139 -0.79 2.40 -3.01
C GLY A 139 -0.19 3.80 -2.98
N ALA A 140 -1.06 4.80 -3.14
CA ALA A 140 -0.67 6.19 -3.36
C ALA A 140 -0.02 6.88 -2.14
N ARG A 141 -0.39 6.50 -0.92
CA ARG A 141 0.09 7.14 0.33
C ARG A 141 0.26 6.11 1.44
N ALA A 142 1.21 6.38 2.34
CA ALA A 142 1.35 5.64 3.58
C ALA A 142 1.62 6.56 4.78
N MET A 143 0.98 6.25 5.90
CA MET A 143 1.20 6.85 7.22
C MET A 143 1.69 5.77 8.16
N TYR A 144 2.90 5.93 8.68
CA TYR A 144 3.58 4.95 9.53
C TYR A 144 3.17 5.17 10.98
N LEU A 145 2.90 4.08 11.71
CA LEU A 145 2.38 4.13 13.07
C LEU A 145 3.46 3.75 14.10
N GLY A 146 3.87 4.74 14.89
CA GLY A 146 4.90 4.56 15.91
C GLY A 146 6.20 4.01 15.32
N ASN A 147 6.90 3.19 16.12
CA ASN A 147 8.12 2.48 15.74
C ASN A 147 7.80 1.02 15.36
N THR A 148 6.67 0.79 14.70
CA THR A 148 6.15 -0.53 14.36
C THR A 148 6.21 -0.79 12.85
N VAL A 149 5.84 -1.99 12.45
CA VAL A 149 5.65 -2.35 11.03
C VAL A 149 4.28 -1.93 10.49
N TYR A 150 3.39 -1.42 11.35
CA TYR A 150 2.01 -1.09 10.99
C TYR A 150 1.89 0.25 10.28
N ARG A 151 0.97 0.32 9.34
CA ARG A 151 0.70 1.50 8.50
C ARG A 151 -0.79 1.64 8.23
N ILE A 152 -1.21 2.88 7.99
CA ILE A 152 -2.42 3.20 7.25
C ILE A 152 -1.95 3.56 5.85
N HIS A 153 -2.45 2.87 4.81
CA HIS A 153 -1.92 3.05 3.46
C HIS A 153 -2.98 2.79 2.37
N GLY A 154 -2.70 3.20 1.16
CA GLY A 154 -3.51 2.88 -0.02
C GLY A 154 -3.43 1.40 -0.41
N THR A 155 -3.94 1.07 -1.59
CA THR A 155 -3.87 -0.31 -2.08
C THR A 155 -3.88 -0.34 -3.61
N ASN A 156 -3.29 -1.38 -4.19
CA ASN A 156 -3.47 -1.79 -5.58
C ASN A 156 -4.55 -2.88 -5.75
N ALA A 157 -5.26 -3.22 -4.67
CA ALA A 157 -6.30 -4.24 -4.62
C ALA A 157 -7.54 -3.71 -3.87
N PRO A 158 -8.31 -2.76 -4.48
CA PRO A 158 -9.43 -2.06 -3.85
C PRO A 158 -10.57 -2.98 -3.43
N GLU A 159 -10.72 -4.13 -4.08
CA GLU A 159 -11.68 -5.18 -3.72
C GLU A 159 -11.43 -5.78 -2.34
N THR A 160 -10.27 -5.52 -1.74
CA THR A 160 -9.93 -6.01 -0.38
C THR A 160 -10.41 -5.07 0.74
N ILE A 161 -11.00 -3.92 0.39
CA ILE A 161 -11.64 -3.05 1.39
C ILE A 161 -12.89 -3.74 1.93
N GLY A 162 -13.08 -3.65 3.24
CA GLY A 162 -14.12 -4.41 3.94
C GLY A 162 -13.71 -5.86 4.25
N GLN A 163 -12.47 -6.27 3.97
CA GLN A 163 -11.99 -7.64 4.22
C GLN A 163 -10.87 -7.69 5.25
N ALA A 164 -10.70 -8.86 5.88
CA ALA A 164 -9.63 -9.17 6.83
C ALA A 164 -8.53 -10.00 6.12
N VAL A 165 -7.62 -9.35 5.39
CA VAL A 165 -6.65 -10.05 4.53
C VAL A 165 -5.20 -9.57 4.70
N SER A 166 -4.96 -8.48 5.44
CA SER A 166 -3.63 -7.91 5.61
C SER A 166 -2.81 -8.64 6.69
N SER A 167 -1.54 -8.24 6.82
CA SER A 167 -0.68 -8.66 7.94
C SER A 167 -0.64 -7.58 9.04
N GLY A 168 -1.78 -6.97 9.36
CA GLY A 168 -1.97 -6.02 10.46
C GLY A 168 -1.97 -4.55 10.06
N CYS A 169 -1.69 -4.19 8.79
CA CYS A 169 -1.85 -2.84 8.28
C CYS A 169 -3.32 -2.55 7.90
N PHE A 170 -3.66 -1.26 7.83
CA PHE A 170 -4.98 -0.76 7.46
C PHE A 170 -4.94 -0.21 6.04
N ARG A 171 -5.74 -0.80 5.15
CA ARG A 171 -5.80 -0.45 3.73
C ARG A 171 -7.00 0.44 3.44
N LEU A 172 -6.83 1.45 2.61
CA LEU A 172 -7.89 2.26 2.04
C LEU A 172 -7.79 2.23 0.51
N VAL A 173 -8.86 2.57 -0.20
CA VAL A 173 -8.71 2.92 -1.62
C VAL A 173 -7.83 4.15 -1.76
N ASN A 174 -7.19 4.32 -2.91
CA ASN A 174 -6.19 5.37 -3.08
C ASN A 174 -6.77 6.78 -2.91
N ASP A 175 -7.99 7.05 -3.38
CA ASP A 175 -8.64 8.35 -3.21
C ASP A 175 -8.87 8.69 -1.73
N ASP A 176 -9.30 7.71 -0.94
CA ASP A 176 -9.56 7.88 0.49
C ASP A 176 -8.27 8.07 1.30
N VAL A 177 -7.21 7.31 0.99
CA VAL A 177 -5.94 7.50 1.68
C VAL A 177 -5.30 8.84 1.32
N MET A 178 -5.47 9.35 0.10
CA MET A 178 -5.00 10.68 -0.29
C MET A 178 -5.75 11.78 0.46
N ASP A 179 -7.07 11.68 0.59
CA ASP A 179 -7.89 12.60 1.38
C ASP A 179 -7.49 12.57 2.86
N LEU A 180 -7.40 11.38 3.45
CA LEU A 180 -6.97 11.22 4.85
C LEU A 180 -5.55 11.76 5.07
N TYR A 181 -4.63 11.46 4.16
CA TYR A 181 -3.24 11.93 4.20
C TYR A 181 -3.16 13.46 4.22
N ALA A 182 -3.96 14.15 3.42
CA ALA A 182 -3.97 15.61 3.38
C ALA A 182 -4.45 16.23 4.72
N ARG A 183 -5.34 15.53 5.44
CA ARG A 183 -5.93 16.03 6.70
C ARG A 183 -5.10 15.72 7.94
N VAL A 184 -4.28 14.68 7.90
CA VAL A 184 -3.62 14.09 9.07
C VAL A 184 -2.15 14.51 9.13
N PRO A 185 -1.73 15.34 10.12
CA PRO A 185 -0.32 15.66 10.33
C PRO A 185 0.45 14.52 11.01
N VAL A 186 1.79 14.55 10.92
CA VAL A 186 2.67 13.76 11.78
C VAL A 186 2.40 14.14 13.24
N GLY A 187 2.38 13.17 14.15
CA GLY A 187 2.01 13.31 15.55
C GLY A 187 0.56 12.94 15.85
N THR A 188 -0.31 12.83 14.84
CA THR A 188 -1.71 12.45 15.02
C THR A 188 -1.85 11.18 15.84
N LYS A 189 -2.74 11.24 16.84
CA LYS A 189 -3.13 10.11 17.70
C LYS A 189 -3.95 9.10 16.92
N VAL A 190 -3.60 7.83 17.04
CA VAL A 190 -4.30 6.69 16.40
C VAL A 190 -4.64 5.68 17.47
N ILE A 191 -5.92 5.41 17.66
CA ILE A 191 -6.46 4.40 18.57
C ILE A 191 -6.99 3.25 17.71
N VAL A 192 -6.50 2.05 17.97
CA VAL A 192 -6.98 0.82 17.33
C VAL A 192 -7.70 -0.02 18.36
N ARG A 193 -8.93 -0.43 18.06
CA ARG A 193 -9.79 -1.22 18.94
C ARG A 193 -10.41 -2.40 18.20
N GLN A 194 -10.95 -3.35 18.98
CA GLN A 194 -11.55 -4.60 18.53
C GLN A 194 -12.89 -4.85 19.24
N ASP A 195 -13.64 -3.79 19.54
CA ASP A 195 -14.91 -3.83 20.28
C ASP A 195 -16.11 -3.59 19.37
#